data_5d7212c384dda6276914e4f6c8efaaaf
#
_entry.id   5d7212c384dda6276914e4f6c8efaaaf
#
_cell.length_a   1.000
_cell.length_b   1.000
_cell.length_c   1.000
_cell.angle_alpha   90.00
_cell.angle_beta   90.00
_cell.angle_gamma   90.00
#
_symmetry.space_group_name_H-M   'P 1'
#
loop_
_entity.id
_entity.type
_entity.pdbx_description
1 polymer ?
#
loop_
_entity_poly.entity_id
_entity_poly.type
_entity_poly.pdbx_seq_one_letter_code
_entity_poly.pdbx_strand_id
1 'polypeptide(L)'
;MYETKSKSLWRRMAALCAAAVLALTACVQCAYAQEKTVIPLGQAVGIKLFANGVLVVDVSALEGVGGKSPAQKCGIREGDLLLTFNGKKIASTEHLQELLRQNGTQPAQIELQRGRENKTVEIMPACGDDGSVRLGAWIRDSMAGIGTMTYYDPESGSFGALGHGITDIDTAQLMSLGSGSIMETTVKAVKKGEKGEPGELKGDFSVQRDVGTVTVNSDGGIFGTVSDSSFPVRSQAVPIAAAEEVTPGRAVIRTTISGEEIREYEVQIVKVYHDEDTTRNLLLRITDPELLQTTGGIVQGM
;
A
#
# COMPACT_ATOMS: atom_id res chain seq x y z
N MET A 1 -30.09 58.71 -43.75
CA MET A 1 -30.39 57.29 -43.46
C MET A 1 -29.17 56.36 -43.56
N TYR A 2 -27.96 56.84 -43.90
CA TYR A 2 -26.72 56.07 -44.02
C TYR A 2 -25.84 56.06 -42.77
N GLU A 3 -25.91 57.09 -41.90
CA GLU A 3 -25.02 57.16 -40.68
C GLU A 3 -25.41 56.24 -39.55
N THR A 4 -26.65 55.85 -39.42
CA THR A 4 -27.10 54.97 -38.32
C THR A 4 -26.71 53.51 -38.53
N LYS A 5 -26.56 53.05 -39.78
CA LYS A 5 -26.14 51.69 -40.09
C LYS A 5 -24.62 51.47 -39.82
N SER A 6 -23.80 52.50 -40.08
CA SER A 6 -22.35 52.47 -39.82
C SER A 6 -22.03 52.35 -38.34
N LYS A 7 -22.70 53.11 -37.47
CA LYS A 7 -22.49 53.07 -36.00
C LYS A 7 -22.90 51.72 -35.37
N SER A 8 -23.90 51.06 -35.95
CA SER A 8 -24.36 49.74 -35.53
C SER A 8 -23.36 48.63 -35.92
N LEU A 9 -22.75 48.73 -37.09
CA LEU A 9 -21.73 47.80 -37.56
C LEU A 9 -20.44 47.89 -36.72
N TRP A 10 -20.00 49.11 -36.43
CA TRP A 10 -18.83 49.34 -35.56
C TRP A 10 -19.02 48.80 -34.13
N ARG A 11 -20.21 48.96 -33.54
CA ARG A 11 -20.54 48.43 -32.23
C ARG A 11 -20.54 46.89 -32.22
N ARG A 12 -21.03 46.26 -33.29
CA ARG A 12 -21.00 44.78 -33.41
C ARG A 12 -19.59 44.23 -33.59
N MET A 13 -18.76 44.91 -34.38
CA MET A 13 -17.34 44.56 -34.53
C MET A 13 -16.58 44.76 -33.24
N ALA A 14 -16.76 45.83 -32.51
CA ALA A 14 -16.13 46.06 -31.22
C ALA A 14 -16.57 45.01 -30.18
N ALA A 15 -17.84 44.63 -30.16
CA ALA A 15 -18.31 43.53 -29.26
C ALA A 15 -17.73 42.17 -29.63
N LEU A 16 -17.57 41.86 -30.92
CA LEU A 16 -16.93 40.62 -31.39
C LEU A 16 -15.44 40.59 -31.05
N CYS A 17 -14.72 41.69 -31.21
CA CYS A 17 -13.32 41.81 -30.80
C CYS A 17 -13.14 41.67 -29.28
N ALA A 18 -14.01 42.30 -28.49
CA ALA A 18 -14.00 42.17 -27.04
C ALA A 18 -14.31 40.73 -26.58
N ALA A 19 -15.25 40.06 -27.22
CA ALA A 19 -15.53 38.64 -26.95
C ALA A 19 -14.39 37.72 -27.36
N ALA A 20 -13.71 37.99 -28.47
CA ALA A 20 -12.54 37.23 -28.90
C ALA A 20 -11.33 37.41 -27.95
N VAL A 21 -11.10 38.63 -27.46
CA VAL A 21 -10.07 38.92 -26.46
C VAL A 21 -10.39 38.22 -25.13
N LEU A 22 -11.65 38.25 -24.68
CA LEU A 22 -12.11 37.54 -23.49
C LEU A 22 -11.96 36.02 -23.63
N ALA A 23 -12.27 35.46 -24.80
CA ALA A 23 -12.08 34.03 -25.07
C ALA A 23 -10.61 33.65 -25.12
N LEU A 24 -9.74 34.46 -25.72
CA LEU A 24 -8.28 34.26 -25.72
C LEU A 24 -7.69 34.36 -24.32
N THR A 25 -8.11 35.30 -23.47
CA THR A 25 -7.64 35.40 -22.09
C THR A 25 -8.11 34.22 -21.22
N ALA A 26 -9.33 33.70 -21.43
CA ALA A 26 -9.84 32.53 -20.77
C ALA A 26 -9.08 31.25 -21.18
N CYS A 27 -8.70 31.10 -22.46
CA CYS A 27 -7.87 29.99 -22.93
C CYS A 27 -6.44 30.03 -22.36
N VAL A 28 -5.87 31.21 -22.14
CA VAL A 28 -4.53 31.34 -21.55
C VAL A 28 -4.53 30.95 -20.07
N GLN A 29 -5.61 31.17 -19.34
CA GLN A 29 -5.71 30.74 -17.93
C GLN A 29 -5.87 29.22 -17.75
N CYS A 30 -6.38 28.50 -18.75
CA CYS A 30 -6.47 27.05 -18.72
C CYS A 30 -5.13 26.33 -19.01
N ALA A 31 -4.10 27.05 -19.47
CA ALA A 31 -2.82 26.45 -19.88
C ALA A 31 -1.77 26.37 -18.78
N TYR A 32 -2.00 26.94 -17.60
CA TYR A 32 -1.20 26.66 -16.42
C TYR A 32 -1.77 25.41 -15.73
N ALA A 33 -1.48 24.24 -16.27
CA ALA A 33 -1.53 23.02 -15.48
C ALA A 33 -0.55 23.25 -14.32
N GLN A 34 -1.06 23.42 -13.11
CA GLN A 34 -0.22 23.59 -11.93
C GLN A 34 0.67 22.35 -11.86
N GLU A 35 1.97 22.56 -11.99
CA GLU A 35 2.96 21.51 -11.98
C GLU A 35 2.84 20.78 -10.63
N LYS A 36 2.43 19.52 -10.66
CA LYS A 36 2.22 18.76 -9.43
C LYS A 36 3.56 18.56 -8.73
N THR A 37 3.63 18.97 -7.48
CA THR A 37 4.86 18.84 -6.66
C THR A 37 4.64 17.86 -5.53
N VAL A 38 5.69 17.17 -5.14
CA VAL A 38 5.73 16.30 -3.94
C VAL A 38 7.04 16.52 -3.19
N ILE A 39 7.03 16.17 -1.93
CA ILE A 39 8.25 16.08 -1.12
C ILE A 39 8.78 14.65 -1.21
N PRO A 40 9.90 14.40 -1.91
CA PRO A 40 10.52 13.09 -1.93
C PRO A 40 11.14 12.81 -0.57
N LEU A 41 10.85 11.63 -0.01
CA LEU A 41 11.26 11.26 1.34
C LEU A 41 12.38 10.22 1.32
N GLY A 42 12.10 8.96 1.50
CA GLY A 42 13.09 7.91 1.77
C GLY A 42 13.17 7.57 3.26
N GLN A 43 12.18 8.02 4.04
CA GLN A 43 12.11 7.78 5.47
C GLN A 43 11.58 6.39 5.77
N ALA A 44 12.31 5.63 6.59
CA ALA A 44 11.80 4.37 7.12
C ALA A 44 10.60 4.61 8.05
N VAL A 45 9.57 3.81 7.88
CA VAL A 45 8.33 3.82 8.68
C VAL A 45 7.95 2.39 9.07
N GLY A 46 7.39 2.23 10.27
CA GLY A 46 6.68 1.02 10.62
C GLY A 46 5.31 1.03 9.93
N ILE A 47 4.93 -0.08 9.34
CA ILE A 47 3.64 -0.22 8.67
C ILE A 47 2.91 -1.37 9.34
N LYS A 48 1.68 -1.13 9.77
CA LYS A 48 0.80 -2.14 10.35
C LYS A 48 -0.52 -2.14 9.59
N LEU A 49 -0.88 -3.30 9.06
CA LEU A 49 -2.15 -3.51 8.36
C LEU A 49 -2.98 -4.55 9.11
N PHE A 50 -4.28 -4.32 9.13
CA PHE A 50 -5.28 -5.28 9.58
C PHE A 50 -6.17 -5.67 8.41
N ALA A 51 -6.43 -6.96 8.26
CA ALA A 51 -7.31 -7.48 7.23
C ALA A 51 -8.78 -7.10 7.51
N ASN A 52 -9.59 -7.07 6.46
CA ASN A 52 -11.04 -6.96 6.60
C ASN A 52 -11.67 -8.33 6.89
N GLY A 53 -11.24 -8.99 7.96
CA GLY A 53 -11.57 -10.37 8.33
C GLY A 53 -10.32 -11.12 8.77
N VAL A 54 -10.29 -12.45 8.65
CA VAL A 54 -9.11 -13.26 8.94
C VAL A 54 -8.72 -14.10 7.73
N LEU A 55 -7.46 -14.03 7.32
CA LEU A 55 -6.90 -14.79 6.19
C LEU A 55 -6.53 -16.20 6.64
N VAL A 56 -6.95 -17.20 5.88
CA VAL A 56 -6.52 -18.59 6.07
C VAL A 56 -5.16 -18.76 5.41
N VAL A 57 -4.13 -19.03 6.22
CA VAL A 57 -2.74 -19.22 5.74
C VAL A 57 -2.38 -20.70 5.59
N ASP A 58 -3.11 -21.60 6.29
CA ASP A 58 -2.98 -23.05 6.11
C ASP A 58 -4.21 -23.77 6.65
N VAL A 59 -4.46 -24.99 6.17
CA VAL A 59 -5.53 -25.86 6.63
C VAL A 59 -4.97 -27.23 6.97
N SER A 60 -4.88 -27.53 8.26
CA SER A 60 -4.28 -28.75 8.79
C SER A 60 -5.27 -29.63 9.52
N ALA A 61 -4.92 -30.91 9.67
CA ALA A 61 -5.65 -31.83 10.54
C ALA A 61 -5.57 -31.36 12.00
N LEU A 62 -6.61 -31.63 12.77
CA LEU A 62 -6.62 -31.39 14.21
C LEU A 62 -6.17 -32.66 14.93
N GLU A 63 -5.26 -32.49 15.90
CA GLU A 63 -4.91 -33.55 16.83
C GLU A 63 -6.17 -33.97 17.63
N GLY A 64 -6.35 -35.28 17.83
CA GLY A 64 -7.53 -35.83 18.51
C GLY A 64 -8.78 -35.96 17.64
N VAL A 65 -8.84 -35.30 16.48
CA VAL A 65 -9.93 -35.43 15.52
C VAL A 65 -9.48 -36.31 14.36
N GLY A 66 -9.92 -37.55 14.34
CA GLY A 66 -9.55 -38.49 13.27
C GLY A 66 -9.97 -37.99 11.87
N GLY A 67 -9.03 -37.99 10.91
CA GLY A 67 -9.26 -37.62 9.52
C GLY A 67 -9.16 -36.13 9.22
N LYS A 68 -9.97 -35.66 8.26
CA LYS A 68 -9.96 -34.25 7.82
C LYS A 68 -10.52 -33.33 8.88
N SER A 69 -9.90 -32.14 9.03
CA SER A 69 -10.41 -31.09 9.92
C SER A 69 -11.75 -30.51 9.45
N PRO A 70 -12.49 -29.80 10.32
CA PRO A 70 -13.72 -29.11 9.93
C PRO A 70 -13.55 -28.23 8.68
N ALA A 71 -12.48 -27.40 8.65
CA ALA A 71 -12.16 -26.53 7.53
C ALA A 71 -11.94 -27.32 6.22
N GLN A 72 -11.20 -28.43 6.29
CA GLN A 72 -11.00 -29.31 5.12
C GLN A 72 -12.27 -29.94 4.62
N LYS A 73 -13.18 -30.35 5.53
CA LYS A 73 -14.45 -30.99 5.18
C LYS A 73 -15.41 -30.03 4.47
N CYS A 74 -15.47 -28.78 4.90
CA CYS A 74 -16.34 -27.77 4.27
C CYS A 74 -15.68 -27.05 3.08
N GLY A 75 -14.44 -27.39 2.76
CA GLY A 75 -13.73 -26.86 1.60
C GLY A 75 -13.16 -25.46 1.76
N ILE A 76 -12.92 -25.01 2.99
CA ILE A 76 -12.06 -23.86 3.29
C ILE A 76 -10.63 -24.21 2.85
N ARG A 77 -9.91 -23.22 2.30
CA ARG A 77 -8.58 -23.38 1.71
C ARG A 77 -7.68 -22.23 2.13
N GLU A 78 -6.40 -22.43 1.99
CA GLU A 78 -5.40 -21.39 1.99
C GLU A 78 -5.79 -20.25 1.02
N GLY A 79 -5.61 -19.01 1.45
CA GLY A 79 -6.01 -17.82 0.72
C GLY A 79 -7.48 -17.39 0.85
N ASP A 80 -8.32 -18.15 1.57
CA ASP A 80 -9.67 -17.70 1.89
C ASP A 80 -9.63 -16.61 2.97
N LEU A 81 -10.36 -15.52 2.76
CA LEU A 81 -10.59 -14.48 3.76
C LEU A 81 -11.94 -14.73 4.44
N LEU A 82 -11.94 -15.12 5.71
CA LEU A 82 -13.16 -15.34 6.49
C LEU A 82 -13.72 -14.00 6.95
N LEU A 83 -14.95 -13.70 6.55
CA LEU A 83 -15.57 -12.38 6.74
C LEU A 83 -16.58 -12.39 7.91
N THR A 84 -17.44 -13.41 7.96
CA THR A 84 -18.47 -13.53 8.99
C THR A 84 -18.55 -14.95 9.54
N PHE A 85 -19.01 -15.06 10.79
CA PHE A 85 -19.34 -16.30 11.46
C PHE A 85 -20.76 -16.18 12.01
N ASN A 86 -21.69 -17.00 11.52
CA ASN A 86 -23.13 -16.90 11.82
C ASN A 86 -23.68 -15.47 11.63
N GLY A 87 -23.29 -14.80 10.52
CA GLY A 87 -23.71 -13.45 10.19
C GLY A 87 -23.03 -12.33 11.02
N LYS A 88 -22.19 -12.66 12.01
CA LYS A 88 -21.40 -11.69 12.78
C LYS A 88 -20.07 -11.44 12.08
N LYS A 89 -19.72 -10.17 11.83
CA LYS A 89 -18.43 -9.80 11.22
C LYS A 89 -17.27 -10.26 12.10
N ILE A 90 -16.30 -10.93 11.49
CA ILE A 90 -15.05 -11.33 12.16
C ILE A 90 -14.12 -10.12 12.16
N ALA A 91 -13.78 -9.60 13.34
CA ALA A 91 -12.96 -8.41 13.50
C ALA A 91 -11.46 -8.73 13.67
N SER A 92 -11.14 -9.88 14.29
CA SER A 92 -9.77 -10.35 14.52
C SER A 92 -9.73 -11.86 14.75
N THR A 93 -8.55 -12.39 14.85
CA THR A 93 -8.28 -13.79 15.22
C THR A 93 -8.88 -14.11 16.59
N GLU A 94 -8.70 -13.26 17.57
CA GLU A 94 -9.25 -13.42 18.93
C GLU A 94 -10.79 -13.37 18.90
N HIS A 95 -11.35 -12.46 18.09
CA HIS A 95 -12.82 -12.39 17.95
C HIS A 95 -13.39 -13.68 17.33
N LEU A 96 -12.71 -14.23 16.32
CA LEU A 96 -13.16 -15.54 15.77
C LEU A 96 -13.05 -16.65 16.82
N GLN A 97 -11.99 -16.71 17.61
CA GLN A 97 -11.85 -17.68 18.69
C GLN A 97 -12.97 -17.54 19.74
N GLU A 98 -13.36 -16.31 20.09
CA GLU A 98 -14.47 -16.07 21.00
C GLU A 98 -15.82 -16.51 20.41
N LEU A 99 -16.07 -16.25 19.11
CA LEU A 99 -17.26 -16.70 18.40
C LEU A 99 -17.34 -18.25 18.37
N LEU A 100 -16.22 -18.91 18.12
CA LEU A 100 -16.11 -20.38 18.15
C LEU A 100 -16.38 -20.94 19.56
N ARG A 101 -15.82 -20.31 20.59
CA ARG A 101 -16.04 -20.71 21.98
C ARG A 101 -17.52 -20.59 22.38
N GLN A 102 -18.20 -19.54 21.94
CA GLN A 102 -19.63 -19.33 22.19
C GLN A 102 -20.51 -20.32 21.43
N ASN A 103 -20.13 -20.66 20.18
CA ASN A 103 -20.88 -21.60 19.34
C ASN A 103 -20.71 -23.06 19.77
N GLY A 104 -19.57 -23.38 20.38
CA GLY A 104 -19.20 -24.76 20.67
C GLY A 104 -19.06 -25.56 19.35
N THR A 105 -19.46 -26.82 19.42
CA THR A 105 -19.42 -27.75 18.27
C THR A 105 -20.71 -27.74 17.43
N GLN A 106 -21.60 -26.74 17.62
CA GLN A 106 -22.82 -26.63 16.84
C GLN A 106 -22.49 -26.21 15.38
N PRO A 107 -23.32 -26.64 14.40
CA PRO A 107 -23.21 -26.19 13.03
C PRO A 107 -23.22 -24.66 12.96
N ALA A 108 -22.37 -24.10 12.08
CA ALA A 108 -22.22 -22.68 11.86
C ALA A 108 -22.08 -22.36 10.38
N GLN A 109 -22.38 -21.13 10.01
CA GLN A 109 -22.15 -20.62 8.66
C GLN A 109 -20.97 -19.64 8.68
N ILE A 110 -20.09 -19.77 7.70
CA ILE A 110 -18.98 -18.85 7.45
C ILE A 110 -19.17 -18.24 6.07
N GLU A 111 -19.24 -16.93 5.99
CA GLU A 111 -19.04 -16.21 4.74
C GLU A 111 -17.55 -15.93 4.56
N LEU A 112 -17.04 -16.25 3.40
CA LEU A 112 -15.65 -16.06 3.04
C LEU A 112 -15.52 -15.46 1.64
N GLN A 113 -14.42 -14.78 1.40
CA GLN A 113 -14.00 -14.32 0.08
C GLN A 113 -12.86 -15.20 -0.42
N ARG A 114 -13.02 -15.73 -1.63
CA ARG A 114 -12.00 -16.51 -2.37
C ARG A 114 -11.66 -15.81 -3.67
N GLY A 115 -10.52 -15.17 -3.73
CA GLY A 115 -10.19 -14.26 -4.81
C GLY A 115 -11.20 -13.10 -4.87
N ARG A 116 -11.99 -13.02 -5.94
CA ARG A 116 -13.05 -12.00 -6.08
C ARG A 116 -14.47 -12.49 -5.78
N GLU A 117 -14.62 -13.74 -5.41
CA GLU A 117 -15.92 -14.37 -5.19
C GLU A 117 -16.23 -14.50 -3.69
N ASN A 118 -17.43 -14.10 -3.29
CA ASN A 118 -17.96 -14.40 -1.96
C ASN A 118 -18.65 -15.75 -1.96
N LYS A 119 -18.39 -16.55 -0.92
CA LYS A 119 -18.95 -17.89 -0.73
C LYS A 119 -19.44 -18.06 0.70
N THR A 120 -20.47 -18.88 0.87
CA THR A 120 -20.94 -19.30 2.19
C THR A 120 -20.70 -20.80 2.31
N VAL A 121 -20.13 -21.23 3.41
CA VAL A 121 -19.91 -22.63 3.75
C VAL A 121 -20.53 -22.97 5.09
N GLU A 122 -21.07 -24.17 5.20
CA GLU A 122 -21.48 -24.71 6.49
C GLU A 122 -20.32 -25.47 7.11
N ILE A 123 -20.04 -25.21 8.38
CA ILE A 123 -18.97 -25.84 9.13
C ILE A 123 -19.47 -26.37 10.47
N MET A 124 -18.95 -27.50 10.87
CA MET A 124 -19.15 -28.05 12.21
C MET A 124 -17.82 -28.01 12.93
N PRO A 125 -17.57 -27.02 13.82
CA PRO A 125 -16.31 -26.91 14.56
C PRO A 125 -16.09 -28.16 15.41
N ALA A 126 -14.83 -28.52 15.65
CA ALA A 126 -14.48 -29.67 16.46
C ALA A 126 -13.78 -29.24 17.75
N CYS A 127 -13.96 -30.03 18.80
CA CYS A 127 -13.24 -29.87 20.07
C CYS A 127 -11.91 -30.62 19.97
N GLY A 128 -10.80 -29.93 20.22
CA GLY A 128 -9.50 -30.54 20.36
C GLY A 128 -9.32 -31.25 21.73
N ASP A 129 -8.24 -31.97 21.90
CA ASP A 129 -7.90 -32.68 23.14
C ASP A 129 -7.74 -31.75 24.33
N ASP A 130 -7.38 -30.49 24.09
CA ASP A 130 -7.25 -29.42 25.09
C ASP A 130 -8.59 -28.77 25.46
N GLY A 131 -9.71 -29.25 24.92
CA GLY A 131 -11.05 -28.69 25.10
C GLY A 131 -11.34 -27.43 24.31
N SER A 132 -10.41 -26.93 23.48
CA SER A 132 -10.64 -25.76 22.64
C SER A 132 -11.45 -26.12 21.38
N VAL A 133 -12.38 -25.24 21.02
CA VAL A 133 -13.17 -25.39 19.77
C VAL A 133 -12.41 -24.76 18.61
N ARG A 134 -12.18 -25.54 17.55
CA ARG A 134 -11.32 -25.16 16.43
C ARG A 134 -11.93 -25.50 15.08
N LEU A 135 -11.48 -24.79 14.06
CA LEU A 135 -11.81 -25.07 12.65
C LEU A 135 -10.78 -25.97 11.98
N GLY A 136 -9.53 -26.04 12.48
CA GLY A 136 -8.41 -26.68 11.81
C GLY A 136 -7.88 -25.87 10.65
N ALA A 137 -7.81 -24.57 10.87
CA ALA A 137 -7.19 -23.59 9.97
C ALA A 137 -6.24 -22.71 10.75
N TRP A 138 -5.08 -22.40 10.18
CA TRP A 138 -4.20 -21.34 10.64
C TRP A 138 -4.67 -20.03 10.01
N ILE A 139 -4.78 -19.00 10.83
CA ILE A 139 -5.38 -17.75 10.42
C ILE A 139 -4.51 -16.56 10.81
N ARG A 140 -4.57 -15.50 10.01
CA ARG A 140 -3.86 -14.25 10.22
C ARG A 140 -4.79 -13.09 9.96
N ASP A 141 -4.76 -12.07 10.82
CA ASP A 141 -5.59 -10.87 10.69
C ASP A 141 -4.78 -9.59 10.54
N SER A 142 -3.47 -9.64 10.79
CA SER A 142 -2.63 -8.46 10.75
C SER A 142 -1.23 -8.78 10.25
N MET A 143 -0.59 -7.77 9.70
CA MET A 143 0.81 -7.80 9.28
C MET A 143 1.48 -6.50 9.72
N ALA A 144 2.73 -6.61 10.16
CA ALA A 144 3.54 -5.45 10.49
C ALA A 144 4.97 -5.64 9.96
N GLY A 145 5.58 -4.53 9.55
CA GLY A 145 6.94 -4.56 9.03
C GLY A 145 7.50 -3.15 8.85
N ILE A 146 8.77 -3.07 8.43
CA ILE A 146 9.41 -1.81 8.05
C ILE A 146 9.21 -1.60 6.57
N GLY A 147 8.85 -0.36 6.22
CA GLY A 147 8.80 0.10 4.84
C GLY A 147 9.43 1.49 4.71
N THR A 148 9.48 1.99 3.50
CA THR A 148 9.98 3.35 3.23
C THR A 148 8.87 4.20 2.65
N MET A 149 8.61 5.34 3.28
CA MET A 149 7.75 6.38 2.74
C MET A 149 8.48 7.05 1.58
N THR A 150 7.93 6.94 0.38
CA THR A 150 8.55 7.38 -0.87
C THR A 150 8.37 8.87 -1.08
N TYR A 151 7.15 9.36 -0.86
CA TYR A 151 6.82 10.77 -1.02
C TYR A 151 5.68 11.20 -0.09
N TYR A 152 5.62 12.50 0.12
CA TYR A 152 4.52 13.19 0.77
C TYR A 152 4.03 14.34 -0.13
N ASP A 153 2.73 14.44 -0.30
CA ASP A 153 2.07 15.53 -0.99
C ASP A 153 1.56 16.56 0.05
N PRO A 154 2.17 17.74 0.13
CA PRO A 154 1.79 18.73 1.15
C PRO A 154 0.45 19.40 0.88
N GLU A 155 -0.07 19.33 -0.35
CA GLU A 155 -1.37 19.91 -0.71
C GLU A 155 -2.53 19.07 -0.18
N SER A 156 -2.44 17.75 -0.36
CA SER A 156 -3.49 16.81 0.04
C SER A 156 -3.24 16.16 1.41
N GLY A 157 -2.02 16.27 1.94
CA GLY A 157 -1.58 15.53 3.12
C GLY A 157 -1.41 14.02 2.88
N SER A 158 -1.45 13.59 1.61
CA SER A 158 -1.31 12.19 1.24
C SER A 158 0.14 11.74 1.15
N PHE A 159 0.38 10.46 1.32
CA PHE A 159 1.68 9.84 1.12
C PHE A 159 1.59 8.60 0.24
N GLY A 160 2.72 8.25 -0.39
CA GLY A 160 2.96 6.94 -0.97
C GLY A 160 4.16 6.28 -0.29
N ALA A 161 4.06 4.98 -0.07
CA ALA A 161 5.13 4.17 0.53
C ALA A 161 5.29 2.86 -0.23
N LEU A 162 6.50 2.32 -0.20
CA LEU A 162 6.92 1.17 -0.97
C LEU A 162 6.80 1.41 -2.50
N GLY A 163 6.90 0.43 -3.30
CA GLY A 163 6.59 0.44 -4.76
C GLY A 163 5.84 -0.82 -5.12
N HIS A 164 5.24 -1.47 -4.10
CA HIS A 164 4.50 -2.71 -4.20
C HIS A 164 3.54 -2.81 -3.01
N GLY A 165 2.52 -3.62 -3.13
CA GLY A 165 1.62 -3.91 -2.02
C GLY A 165 2.24 -4.83 -0.97
N ILE A 166 1.63 -4.84 0.20
CA ILE A 166 1.95 -5.83 1.24
C ILE A 166 1.14 -7.09 0.94
N THR A 167 1.88 -8.17 0.74
CA THR A 167 1.36 -9.51 0.49
C THR A 167 1.62 -10.41 1.69
N ASP A 168 0.73 -11.35 1.93
CA ASP A 168 0.97 -12.41 2.91
C ASP A 168 2.08 -13.34 2.42
N ILE A 169 3.02 -13.68 3.30
CA ILE A 169 4.23 -14.44 2.93
C ILE A 169 3.92 -15.91 2.63
N ASP A 170 2.89 -16.47 3.23
CA ASP A 170 2.53 -17.88 3.08
C ASP A 170 1.69 -18.08 1.81
N THR A 171 0.71 -17.21 1.58
CA THR A 171 -0.23 -17.32 0.45
C THR A 171 0.18 -16.51 -0.77
N ALA A 172 1.16 -15.61 -0.65
CA ALA A 172 1.57 -14.63 -1.67
C ALA A 172 0.42 -13.73 -2.18
N GLN A 173 -0.70 -13.66 -1.46
CA GLN A 173 -1.82 -12.82 -1.83
C GLN A 173 -1.70 -11.41 -1.27
N LEU A 174 -2.15 -10.43 -2.04
CA LEU A 174 -2.25 -9.06 -1.56
C LEU A 174 -3.19 -9.02 -0.34
N MET A 175 -2.70 -8.45 0.78
CA MET A 175 -3.49 -8.36 2.00
C MET A 175 -4.70 -7.46 1.81
N SER A 176 -5.89 -7.99 2.06
CA SER A 176 -7.12 -7.21 2.05
C SER A 176 -7.11 -6.19 3.18
N LEU A 177 -7.15 -4.90 2.85
CA LEU A 177 -7.07 -3.84 3.83
C LEU A 177 -8.41 -3.60 4.54
N GLY A 178 -8.45 -3.84 5.83
CA GLY A 178 -9.53 -3.41 6.72
C GLY A 178 -9.22 -2.06 7.38
N SER A 179 -8.00 -1.94 7.90
CA SER A 179 -7.42 -0.70 8.41
C SER A 179 -5.90 -0.80 8.40
N GLY A 180 -5.22 0.34 8.50
CA GLY A 180 -3.77 0.34 8.58
C GLY A 180 -3.23 1.66 9.10
N SER A 181 -2.04 1.61 9.67
CA SER A 181 -1.33 2.78 10.13
C SER A 181 0.15 2.73 9.77
N ILE A 182 0.75 3.90 9.71
CA ILE A 182 2.20 4.09 9.68
C ILE A 182 2.68 4.68 10.99
N MET A 183 3.86 4.27 11.42
CA MET A 183 4.46 4.61 12.71
C MET A 183 5.91 5.07 12.52
N GLU A 184 6.40 5.88 13.44
CA GLU A 184 7.82 6.23 13.50
C GLU A 184 8.68 4.96 13.68
N THR A 185 9.82 4.94 12.98
CA THR A 185 10.71 3.78 12.97
C THR A 185 12.16 4.22 13.05
N THR A 186 12.93 3.47 13.82
CA THR A 186 14.38 3.57 13.86
C THR A 186 15.00 2.30 13.29
N VAL A 187 15.79 2.42 12.23
CA VAL A 187 16.52 1.30 11.63
C VAL A 187 17.71 0.93 12.52
N LYS A 188 17.72 -0.27 13.03
CA LYS A 188 18.77 -0.79 13.95
C LYS A 188 19.86 -1.58 13.24
N ALA A 189 19.49 -2.29 12.19
CA ALA A 189 20.41 -3.11 11.42
C ALA A 189 19.90 -3.37 10.01
N VAL A 190 20.80 -3.76 9.14
CA VAL A 190 20.49 -4.25 7.78
C VAL A 190 20.98 -5.70 7.69
N LYS A 191 20.07 -6.62 7.37
CA LYS A 191 20.48 -7.93 6.84
C LYS A 191 20.91 -7.71 5.39
N LYS A 192 22.20 -7.90 5.13
CA LYS A 192 22.74 -7.71 3.77
C LYS A 192 22.14 -8.72 2.81
N GLY A 193 21.78 -8.25 1.61
CA GLY A 193 21.32 -9.09 0.52
C GLY A 193 22.49 -9.86 -0.12
N GLU A 194 22.25 -11.10 -0.49
CA GLU A 194 23.16 -11.96 -1.23
C GLU A 194 22.46 -12.52 -2.46
N LYS A 195 23.24 -13.11 -3.39
CA LYS A 195 22.66 -13.70 -4.59
C LYS A 195 21.68 -14.83 -4.25
N GLY A 196 20.39 -14.63 -4.53
CA GLY A 196 19.33 -15.59 -4.25
C GLY A 196 18.67 -15.41 -2.87
N GLU A 197 19.22 -14.56 -1.99
CA GLU A 197 18.65 -14.21 -0.69
C GLU A 197 18.50 -12.70 -0.58
N PRO A 198 17.26 -12.16 -0.58
CA PRO A 198 17.04 -10.73 -0.39
C PRO A 198 17.45 -10.32 1.02
N GLY A 199 18.06 -9.14 1.13
CA GLY A 199 18.32 -8.50 2.40
C GLY A 199 17.06 -7.85 2.98
N GLU A 200 17.18 -7.32 4.20
CA GLU A 200 16.05 -6.75 4.93
C GLU A 200 16.50 -5.63 5.87
N LEU A 201 15.73 -4.55 5.97
CA LEU A 201 15.87 -3.57 7.04
C LEU A 201 15.26 -4.14 8.33
N LYS A 202 16.01 -4.03 9.43
CA LYS A 202 15.57 -4.43 10.78
C LYS A 202 15.57 -3.22 11.69
N GLY A 203 14.53 -3.06 12.49
CA GLY A 203 14.44 -1.95 13.42
C GLY A 203 13.25 -2.07 14.33
N ASP A 204 13.11 -1.06 15.19
CA ASP A 204 12.01 -0.93 16.13
C ASP A 204 11.07 0.18 15.63
N PHE A 205 9.79 -0.04 15.75
CA PHE A 205 8.80 0.98 15.51
C PHE A 205 7.90 1.19 16.73
N SER A 206 7.51 2.45 16.93
CA SER A 206 6.70 2.82 18.08
C SER A 206 5.24 2.45 17.82
N VAL A 207 4.80 1.32 18.35
CA VAL A 207 3.38 0.89 18.29
C VAL A 207 2.41 1.81 19.04
N GLN A 208 2.94 2.80 19.78
CA GLN A 208 2.10 3.71 20.59
C GLN A 208 1.76 5.01 19.87
N ARG A 209 2.40 5.30 18.73
CA ARG A 209 2.22 6.55 18.01
C ARG A 209 2.07 6.33 16.51
N ASP A 210 0.84 6.38 16.06
CA ASP A 210 0.54 6.42 14.63
C ASP A 210 0.80 7.83 14.10
N VAL A 211 1.55 7.92 13.00
CA VAL A 211 1.85 9.20 12.32
C VAL A 211 0.97 9.38 11.07
N GLY A 212 0.27 8.34 10.66
CA GLY A 212 -0.65 8.39 9.53
C GLY A 212 -1.48 7.13 9.38
N THR A 213 -2.49 7.22 8.52
CA THR A 213 -3.43 6.13 8.23
C THR A 213 -3.20 5.61 6.81
N VAL A 214 -3.14 4.29 6.67
CA VAL A 214 -3.12 3.62 5.36
C VAL A 214 -4.56 3.43 4.89
N THR A 215 -4.87 3.90 3.69
CA THR A 215 -6.19 3.81 3.06
C THR A 215 -6.23 2.86 1.87
N VAL A 216 -5.08 2.60 1.26
CA VAL A 216 -4.96 1.72 0.09
C VAL A 216 -3.74 0.82 0.23
N ASN A 217 -3.94 -0.48 0.01
CA ASN A 217 -2.90 -1.47 -0.27
C ASN A 217 -3.15 -2.03 -1.67
N SER A 218 -2.25 -1.76 -2.61
CA SER A 218 -2.39 -2.14 -4.02
C SER A 218 -1.08 -2.66 -4.60
N ASP A 219 -1.11 -3.24 -5.79
CA ASP A 219 0.10 -3.72 -6.47
C ASP A 219 1.14 -2.62 -6.71
N GLY A 220 0.69 -1.36 -6.84
CA GLY A 220 1.57 -0.20 -7.04
C GLY A 220 2.15 0.41 -5.76
N GLY A 221 1.73 -0.05 -4.58
CA GLY A 221 2.21 0.46 -3.30
C GLY A 221 1.13 0.68 -2.26
N ILE A 222 1.54 1.30 -1.17
CA ILE A 222 0.69 1.69 -0.04
C ILE A 222 0.48 3.18 -0.10
N PHE A 223 -0.77 3.61 0.06
CA PHE A 223 -1.14 5.02 0.06
C PHE A 223 -2.02 5.33 1.27
N GLY A 224 -1.96 6.60 1.70
CA GLY A 224 -2.72 7.04 2.86
C GLY A 224 -2.52 8.52 3.14
N THR A 225 -2.85 8.93 4.36
CA THR A 225 -2.73 10.32 4.82
C THR A 225 -1.90 10.42 6.09
N VAL A 226 -1.05 11.44 6.15
CA VAL A 226 -0.31 11.79 7.37
C VAL A 226 -1.26 12.52 8.30
N SER A 227 -1.37 12.06 9.55
CA SER A 227 -2.24 12.65 10.57
C SER A 227 -1.49 13.45 11.63
N ASP A 228 -0.19 13.18 11.81
CA ASP A 228 0.65 13.90 12.75
C ASP A 228 1.40 15.04 12.05
N SER A 229 0.98 16.28 12.31
CA SER A 229 1.61 17.49 11.75
C SER A 229 3.05 17.70 12.20
N SER A 230 3.50 17.00 13.25
CA SER A 230 4.89 17.02 13.71
C SER A 230 5.77 15.97 13.04
N PHE A 231 5.19 15.14 12.18
CA PHE A 231 5.95 14.15 11.42
C PHE A 231 7.01 14.85 10.56
N PRO A 232 8.29 14.50 10.67
CA PRO A 232 9.39 15.32 10.15
C PRO A 232 9.49 15.24 8.63
N VAL A 233 8.75 16.08 7.94
CA VAL A 233 8.90 16.32 6.51
C VAL A 233 9.95 17.41 6.31
N ARG A 234 11.23 17.05 6.12
CA ARG A 234 12.37 17.98 6.12
C ARG A 234 12.89 18.34 4.72
N SER A 235 12.24 17.92 3.64
CA SER A 235 12.68 18.17 2.27
C SER A 235 11.82 19.23 1.58
N GLN A 236 12.41 19.89 0.57
CA GLN A 236 11.65 20.79 -0.30
C GLN A 236 10.79 19.98 -1.28
N ALA A 237 9.63 20.54 -1.62
CA ALA A 237 8.80 20.02 -2.68
C ALA A 237 9.51 20.17 -4.04
N VAL A 238 9.41 19.14 -4.86
CA VAL A 238 9.96 19.12 -6.22
C VAL A 238 8.86 18.76 -7.22
N PRO A 239 8.93 19.26 -8.45
CA PRO A 239 7.99 18.88 -9.49
C PRO A 239 8.13 17.39 -9.83
N ILE A 240 6.99 16.77 -10.17
CA ILE A 240 6.94 15.40 -10.65
C ILE A 240 7.13 15.42 -12.16
N ALA A 241 8.14 14.72 -12.65
CA ALA A 241 8.31 14.50 -14.09
C ALA A 241 7.19 13.62 -14.64
N ALA A 242 6.73 13.92 -15.86
CA ALA A 242 5.87 13.01 -16.58
C ALA A 242 6.62 11.70 -16.94
N ALA A 243 5.91 10.59 -17.10
CA ALA A 243 6.54 9.30 -17.37
C ALA A 243 7.40 9.34 -18.66
N GLU A 244 6.98 10.13 -19.65
CA GLU A 244 7.65 10.30 -20.92
C GLU A 244 8.95 11.13 -20.83
N GLU A 245 9.09 11.91 -19.76
CA GLU A 245 10.29 12.73 -19.51
C GLU A 245 11.40 11.93 -18.82
N VAL A 246 11.06 10.77 -18.25
CA VAL A 246 12.04 9.92 -17.58
C VAL A 246 12.93 9.23 -18.59
N THR A 247 14.24 9.49 -18.52
CA THR A 247 15.23 8.94 -19.46
C THR A 247 16.35 8.20 -18.72
N PRO A 248 17.02 7.24 -19.38
CA PRO A 248 18.23 6.63 -18.84
C PRO A 248 19.28 7.68 -18.49
N GLY A 249 19.93 7.52 -17.33
CA GLY A 249 20.92 8.50 -16.86
C GLY A 249 21.27 8.33 -15.39
N ARG A 250 22.01 9.30 -14.85
CA ARG A 250 22.32 9.38 -13.42
C ARG A 250 21.09 9.84 -12.64
N ALA A 251 20.88 9.24 -11.48
CA ALA A 251 19.84 9.61 -10.54
C ALA A 251 20.31 9.35 -9.11
N VAL A 252 19.51 9.75 -8.15
CA VAL A 252 19.71 9.43 -6.74
C VAL A 252 18.45 8.75 -6.20
N ILE A 253 18.65 7.86 -5.24
CA ILE A 253 17.57 7.35 -4.38
C ILE A 253 17.77 7.87 -2.97
N ARG A 254 16.66 8.12 -2.27
CA ARG A 254 16.65 8.48 -0.86
C ARG A 254 16.19 7.29 -0.06
N THR A 255 16.91 6.97 1.03
CA THR A 255 16.53 5.88 1.92
C THR A 255 17.19 6.04 3.29
N THR A 256 16.62 5.39 4.29
CA THR A 256 17.16 5.27 5.64
C THR A 256 17.68 3.85 5.84
N ILE A 257 18.99 3.70 5.99
CA ILE A 257 19.62 2.40 6.26
C ILE A 257 20.21 2.28 7.67
N SER A 258 20.20 3.36 8.44
CA SER A 258 20.67 3.40 9.83
C SER A 258 20.01 4.53 10.60
N GLY A 259 19.54 4.25 11.81
CA GLY A 259 18.85 5.24 12.64
C GLY A 259 17.59 5.78 11.97
N GLU A 260 17.51 7.10 11.90
CA GLU A 260 16.40 7.85 11.29
C GLU A 260 16.91 8.79 10.17
N GLU A 261 18.21 8.71 9.85
CA GLU A 261 18.84 9.59 8.87
C GLU A 261 18.48 9.17 7.46
N ILE A 262 17.83 10.08 6.72
CA ILE A 262 17.60 9.95 5.29
C ILE A 262 18.86 10.36 4.55
N ARG A 263 19.38 9.51 3.68
CA ARG A 263 20.56 9.79 2.86
C ARG A 263 20.25 9.56 1.38
N GLU A 264 20.99 10.27 0.54
CA GLU A 264 20.95 10.13 -0.91
C GLU A 264 22.08 9.21 -1.38
N TYR A 265 21.75 8.27 -2.25
CA TYR A 265 22.68 7.32 -2.84
C TYR A 265 22.61 7.37 -4.35
N GLU A 266 23.77 7.35 -4.99
CA GLU A 266 23.86 7.39 -6.46
C GLU A 266 23.37 6.10 -7.09
N VAL A 267 22.55 6.27 -8.13
CA VAL A 267 22.05 5.17 -8.97
C VAL A 267 22.11 5.57 -10.44
N GLN A 268 22.00 4.60 -11.32
CA GLN A 268 21.85 4.80 -12.75
C GLN A 268 20.51 4.21 -13.20
N ILE A 269 19.67 5.01 -13.85
CA ILE A 269 18.54 4.51 -14.63
C ILE A 269 19.13 3.88 -15.88
N VAL A 270 19.08 2.55 -15.97
CA VAL A 270 19.63 1.78 -17.10
C VAL A 270 18.64 1.71 -18.23
N LYS A 271 17.35 1.52 -17.90
CA LYS A 271 16.27 1.38 -18.86
C LYS A 271 14.96 1.86 -18.29
N VAL A 272 14.15 2.49 -19.12
CA VAL A 272 12.75 2.85 -18.86
C VAL A 272 11.87 1.94 -19.72
N TYR A 273 10.81 1.41 -19.13
CA TYR A 273 9.81 0.59 -19.81
C TYR A 273 8.52 1.39 -19.86
N HIS A 274 7.93 1.51 -21.04
CA HIS A 274 6.69 2.25 -21.26
C HIS A 274 5.48 1.34 -21.49
N ASP A 275 5.67 0.02 -21.32
CA ASP A 275 4.59 -0.96 -21.53
C ASP A 275 3.59 -0.88 -20.37
N GLU A 276 2.33 -0.64 -20.69
CA GLU A 276 1.23 -0.53 -19.71
C GLU A 276 0.96 -1.82 -18.92
N ASP A 277 1.39 -2.97 -19.45
CA ASP A 277 1.15 -4.29 -18.87
C ASP A 277 2.18 -4.71 -17.82
N THR A 278 3.19 -3.88 -17.52
CA THR A 278 4.23 -4.23 -16.56
C THR A 278 4.18 -3.37 -15.30
N THR A 279 4.32 -4.01 -14.13
CA THR A 279 4.51 -3.31 -12.86
C THR A 279 5.95 -2.80 -12.67
N ARG A 280 6.86 -3.12 -13.61
CA ARG A 280 8.29 -2.78 -13.54
C ARG A 280 8.61 -1.73 -14.60
N ASN A 281 8.57 -0.47 -14.21
CA ASN A 281 8.72 0.65 -15.15
C ASN A 281 10.17 1.09 -15.34
N LEU A 282 11.06 0.81 -14.37
CA LEU A 282 12.46 1.23 -14.38
C LEU A 282 13.40 0.06 -14.08
N LEU A 283 14.52 -0.02 -14.79
CA LEU A 283 15.68 -0.82 -14.41
C LEU A 283 16.75 0.10 -13.86
N LEU A 284 17.03 -0.04 -12.57
CA LEU A 284 18.04 0.73 -11.87
C LEU A 284 19.29 -0.09 -11.60
N ARG A 285 20.44 0.57 -11.61
CA ARG A 285 21.72 0.02 -11.14
C ARG A 285 22.19 0.89 -9.98
N ILE A 286 22.45 0.27 -8.84
CA ILE A 286 23.10 0.96 -7.72
C ILE A 286 24.56 1.18 -8.09
N THR A 287 25.02 2.41 -7.99
CA THR A 287 26.41 2.79 -8.28
C THR A 287 27.14 3.27 -7.03
N ASP A 288 26.40 3.62 -5.99
CA ASP A 288 26.94 4.08 -4.71
C ASP A 288 27.68 2.93 -3.98
N PRO A 289 29.00 3.08 -3.68
CA PRO A 289 29.77 2.02 -3.05
C PRO A 289 29.41 1.82 -1.58
N GLU A 290 28.99 2.84 -0.84
CA GLU A 290 28.60 2.73 0.57
C GLU A 290 27.31 1.90 0.69
N LEU A 291 26.32 2.20 -0.16
CA LEU A 291 25.07 1.44 -0.18
C LEU A 291 25.31 -0.03 -0.54
N LEU A 292 26.11 -0.30 -1.58
CA LEU A 292 26.46 -1.67 -1.97
C LEU A 292 27.23 -2.43 -0.88
N GLN A 293 28.14 -1.75 -0.18
CA GLN A 293 28.90 -2.37 0.89
C GLN A 293 28.00 -2.71 2.09
N THR A 294 27.06 -1.84 2.43
CA THR A 294 26.22 -1.98 3.62
C THR A 294 25.04 -2.93 3.38
N THR A 295 24.37 -2.81 2.25
CA THR A 295 23.11 -3.53 2.00
C THR A 295 23.25 -4.67 0.98
N GLY A 296 24.29 -4.67 0.16
CA GLY A 296 24.46 -5.63 -0.95
C GLY A 296 23.57 -5.33 -2.16
N GLY A 297 22.81 -4.24 -2.12
CA GLY A 297 21.84 -3.84 -3.14
C GLY A 297 20.57 -3.27 -2.51
N ILE A 298 19.47 -3.28 -3.24
CA ILE A 298 18.16 -2.95 -2.68
C ILE A 298 17.69 -4.11 -1.79
N VAL A 299 17.27 -3.79 -0.57
CA VAL A 299 16.79 -4.77 0.43
C VAL A 299 15.33 -4.52 0.76
N GLN A 300 14.66 -5.51 1.35
CA GLN A 300 13.26 -5.37 1.77
C GLN A 300 13.13 -4.25 2.79
N GLY A 301 12.09 -3.43 2.63
CA GLY A 301 11.82 -2.26 3.47
C GLY A 301 12.44 -0.95 2.97
N MET A 302 13.33 -0.99 1.96
CA MET A 302 13.89 0.22 1.32
C MET A 302 12.88 0.90 0.39
#